data_15005a94f2c23bc9f16c8469c36f4f5f
#
_entry.id   15005a94f2c23bc9f16c8469c36f4f5f
#
_cell.length_a   1.000
_cell.length_b   1.000
_cell.length_c   1.000
_cell.angle_alpha   90.00
_cell.angle_beta   90.00
_cell.angle_gamma   90.00
#
_symmetry.space_group_name_H-M   'P 1'
#
loop_
_entity.id
_entity.type
_entity.pdbx_description
1 polymer ?
#
loop_
_entity_poly.entity_id
_entity_poly.type
_entity_poly.pdbx_seq_one_letter_code
_entity_poly.pdbx_strand_id
1 'polypeptide(L)'
;MRIALICGSQRQGSLNARLLDALAALLPAGVTVDRIAPAEVALPLYDTALEADPAVQAQLRRLHARIAGADALIVASPEFNGMMTPFLKNLVDWVSRLPRIVPGAPDAFLDRPVLLASASPGWSGGALGLLAMRTLLSHLGAVTFGETVALPYADRAWDAAGAPNPMLRAGWAETVGRFCAFAGVRRLAA
;
A
#
# COMPACT_ATOMS: atom_id res chain seq x y z
N MET A 1 -4.30 16.05 -5.31
CA MET A 1 -4.20 14.58 -5.41
C MET A 1 -4.06 14.00 -4.01
N ARG A 2 -4.89 13.02 -3.66
CA ARG A 2 -4.83 12.30 -2.37
C ARG A 2 -4.25 10.91 -2.60
N ILE A 3 -3.20 10.57 -1.85
CA ILE A 3 -2.55 9.26 -1.92
C ILE A 3 -2.74 8.55 -0.58
N ALA A 4 -3.30 7.33 -0.61
CA ALA A 4 -3.36 6.48 0.57
C ALA A 4 -2.09 5.63 0.67
N LEU A 5 -1.50 5.61 1.87
CA LEU A 5 -0.33 4.81 2.21
C LEU A 5 -0.77 3.62 3.06
N ILE A 6 -0.49 2.41 2.57
CA ILE A 6 -0.87 1.17 3.25
C ILE A 6 0.39 0.41 3.67
N CYS A 7 0.55 0.19 4.98
CA CYS A 7 1.63 -0.61 5.53
C CYS A 7 1.15 -2.03 5.83
N GLY A 8 1.72 -3.02 5.16
CA GLY A 8 1.44 -4.45 5.39
C GLY A 8 2.12 -5.04 6.63
N SER A 9 2.83 -4.24 7.44
CA SER A 9 3.55 -4.71 8.63
C SER A 9 2.91 -4.19 9.90
N GLN A 10 2.50 -5.10 10.78
CA GLN A 10 2.01 -4.76 12.13
C GLN A 10 3.12 -4.59 13.17
N ARG A 11 4.37 -4.89 12.80
CA ARG A 11 5.51 -4.84 13.73
C ARG A 11 5.84 -3.40 14.09
N GLN A 12 6.00 -3.12 15.38
CA GLN A 12 6.58 -1.86 15.85
C GLN A 12 8.02 -1.70 15.32
N GLY A 13 8.40 -0.52 14.86
CA GLY A 13 9.70 -0.30 14.23
C GLY A 13 9.88 -0.98 12.87
N SER A 14 8.79 -1.17 12.13
CA SER A 14 8.80 -1.82 10.83
C SER A 14 9.66 -1.06 9.80
N LEU A 15 10.57 -1.77 9.13
CA LEU A 15 11.33 -1.24 8.00
C LEU A 15 10.43 -0.81 6.84
N ASN A 16 9.27 -1.46 6.65
CA ASN A 16 8.30 -1.11 5.63
C ASN A 16 7.51 0.16 5.98
N ALA A 17 7.20 0.38 7.26
CA ALA A 17 6.62 1.65 7.71
C ALA A 17 7.62 2.80 7.49
N ARG A 18 8.89 2.58 7.86
CA ARG A 18 9.96 3.55 7.66
C ARG A 18 10.19 3.87 6.17
N LEU A 19 10.13 2.85 5.30
CA LEU A 19 10.19 3.06 3.85
C LEU A 19 9.02 3.91 3.36
N LEU A 20 7.79 3.62 3.78
CA LEU A 20 6.63 4.43 3.44
C LEU A 20 6.77 5.89 3.89
N ASP A 21 7.33 6.12 5.08
CA ASP A 21 7.60 7.48 5.58
C ASP A 21 8.60 8.22 4.70
N ALA A 22 9.66 7.52 4.29
CA ALA A 22 10.66 8.09 3.39
C ALA A 22 10.08 8.41 2.00
N LEU A 23 9.24 7.53 1.45
CA LEU A 23 8.55 7.77 0.16
C LEU A 23 7.55 8.92 0.27
N ALA A 24 6.80 8.99 1.39
CA ALA A 24 5.87 10.09 1.64
C ALA A 24 6.54 11.46 1.70
N ALA A 25 7.76 11.53 2.28
CA ALA A 25 8.55 12.76 2.34
C ALA A 25 9.07 13.23 0.96
N LEU A 26 8.97 12.38 -0.07
CA LEU A 26 9.37 12.69 -1.45
C LEU A 26 8.18 13.08 -2.34
N LEU A 27 6.96 13.03 -1.82
CA LEU A 27 5.77 13.41 -2.58
C LEU A 27 5.79 14.92 -2.90
N PRO A 28 5.34 15.32 -4.09
CA PRO A 28 5.27 16.74 -4.46
C PRO A 28 4.39 17.57 -3.52
N ALA A 29 4.69 18.85 -3.42
CA ALA A 29 3.83 19.80 -2.72
C ALA A 29 2.39 19.77 -3.27
N GLY A 30 1.40 19.84 -2.37
CA GLY A 30 -0.03 19.78 -2.73
C GLY A 30 -0.59 18.36 -2.83
N VAL A 31 0.22 17.30 -2.62
CA VAL A 31 -0.29 15.94 -2.43
C VAL A 31 -0.75 15.77 -0.98
N THR A 32 -2.01 15.36 -0.80
CA THR A 32 -2.53 15.00 0.51
C THR A 32 -2.26 13.53 0.79
N VAL A 33 -1.69 13.22 1.93
CA VAL A 33 -1.35 11.86 2.36
C VAL A 33 -2.37 11.36 3.38
N ASP A 34 -2.95 10.20 3.11
CA ASP A 34 -3.78 9.46 4.05
C ASP A 34 -3.07 8.17 4.48
N ARG A 35 -2.56 8.13 5.72
CA ARG A 35 -1.87 6.96 6.26
C ARG A 35 -2.87 6.01 6.89
N ILE A 36 -2.94 4.79 6.38
CA ILE A 36 -3.71 3.69 6.99
C ILE A 36 -2.74 2.90 7.86
N ALA A 37 -2.73 3.25 9.15
CA ALA A 37 -1.88 2.57 10.11
C ALA A 37 -2.42 1.16 10.40
N PRO A 38 -1.56 0.14 10.58
CA PRO A 38 -2.00 -1.21 10.89
C PRO A 38 -2.89 -1.32 12.13
N ALA A 39 -2.67 -0.46 13.14
CA ALA A 39 -3.50 -0.42 14.35
C ALA A 39 -4.95 0.04 14.08
N GLU A 40 -5.19 0.74 12.97
CA GLU A 40 -6.53 1.18 12.56
C GLU A 40 -7.29 0.08 11.81
N VAL A 41 -6.62 -1.02 11.42
CA VAL A 41 -7.18 -2.14 10.67
C VAL A 41 -7.56 -3.25 11.65
N ALA A 42 -8.66 -3.08 12.36
CA ALA A 42 -9.19 -4.04 13.35
C ALA A 42 -10.21 -4.98 12.68
N LEU A 43 -9.81 -5.66 11.60
CA LEU A 43 -10.64 -6.63 10.90
C LEU A 43 -10.23 -8.06 11.30
N PRO A 44 -11.20 -8.97 11.58
CA PRO A 44 -10.89 -10.38 11.80
C PRO A 44 -10.31 -11.02 10.53
N LEU A 45 -9.79 -12.23 10.65
CA LEU A 45 -9.49 -13.02 9.45
C LEU A 45 -10.77 -13.14 8.62
N TYR A 46 -10.66 -12.94 7.31
CA TYR A 46 -11.81 -12.94 6.42
C TYR A 46 -12.56 -14.27 6.48
N ASP A 47 -13.84 -14.15 6.77
CA ASP A 47 -14.81 -15.22 6.74
C ASP A 47 -16.14 -14.64 6.24
N THR A 48 -16.77 -15.34 5.28
CA THR A 48 -18.09 -14.95 4.74
C THR A 48 -19.17 -14.86 5.80
N ALA A 49 -19.09 -15.68 6.86
CA ALA A 49 -20.03 -15.63 7.98
C ALA A 49 -19.98 -14.30 8.74
N LEU A 50 -18.85 -13.58 8.68
CA LEU A 50 -18.66 -12.29 9.36
C LEU A 50 -19.06 -11.09 8.48
N GLU A 51 -19.45 -11.30 7.23
CA GLU A 51 -19.88 -10.20 6.33
C GLU A 51 -21.11 -9.48 6.85
N ALA A 52 -21.97 -10.16 7.61
CA ALA A 52 -23.19 -9.58 8.21
C ALA A 52 -22.95 -8.95 9.60
N ASP A 53 -21.77 -9.08 10.18
CA ASP A 53 -21.46 -8.51 11.51
C ASP A 53 -21.44 -6.97 11.44
N PRO A 54 -22.27 -6.26 12.22
CA PRO A 54 -22.35 -4.80 12.16
C PRO A 54 -21.04 -4.09 12.55
N ALA A 55 -20.26 -4.65 13.49
CA ALA A 55 -19.00 -4.06 13.92
C ALA A 55 -17.93 -4.21 12.83
N VAL A 56 -17.87 -5.38 12.20
CA VAL A 56 -16.99 -5.64 11.04
C VAL A 56 -17.37 -4.73 9.87
N GLN A 57 -18.65 -4.61 9.55
CA GLN A 57 -19.13 -3.73 8.49
C GLN A 57 -18.80 -2.25 8.76
N ALA A 58 -18.97 -1.76 9.98
CA ALA A 58 -18.65 -0.39 10.34
C ALA A 58 -17.15 -0.08 10.14
N GLN A 59 -16.28 -1.00 10.56
CA GLN A 59 -14.84 -0.89 10.35
C GLN A 59 -14.47 -0.97 8.86
N LEU A 60 -15.04 -1.93 8.15
CA LEU A 60 -14.80 -2.14 6.72
C LEU A 60 -15.21 -0.91 5.90
N ARG A 61 -16.39 -0.33 6.16
CA ARG A 61 -16.85 0.90 5.47
C ARG A 61 -15.87 2.07 5.66
N ARG A 62 -15.32 2.25 6.87
CA ARG A 62 -14.34 3.31 7.14
C ARG A 62 -13.06 3.12 6.34
N LEU A 63 -12.50 1.91 6.34
CA LEU A 63 -11.28 1.59 5.59
C LEU A 63 -11.50 1.69 4.08
N HIS A 64 -12.60 1.11 3.60
CA HIS A 64 -12.97 1.17 2.19
C HIS A 64 -13.12 2.61 1.70
N ALA A 65 -13.83 3.48 2.43
CA ALA A 65 -14.02 4.87 2.05
C ALA A 65 -12.69 5.64 1.93
N ARG A 66 -11.71 5.33 2.78
CA ARG A 66 -10.37 5.93 2.72
C ARG A 66 -9.61 5.46 1.47
N ILE A 67 -9.66 4.17 1.16
CA ILE A 67 -8.95 3.59 0.01
C ILE A 67 -9.64 3.98 -1.30
N ALA A 68 -10.96 3.82 -1.39
CA ALA A 68 -11.74 4.20 -2.56
C ALA A 68 -11.72 5.71 -2.85
N GLY A 69 -11.61 6.53 -1.80
CA GLY A 69 -11.52 7.99 -1.94
C GLY A 69 -10.12 8.51 -2.26
N ALA A 70 -9.10 7.65 -2.32
CA ALA A 70 -7.75 8.06 -2.73
C ALA A 70 -7.63 8.09 -4.26
N ASP A 71 -6.87 9.03 -4.81
CA ASP A 71 -6.55 9.09 -6.25
C ASP A 71 -5.52 8.01 -6.65
N ALA A 72 -4.66 7.61 -5.70
CA ALA A 72 -3.63 6.58 -5.90
C ALA A 72 -3.24 5.93 -4.56
N LEU A 73 -2.55 4.79 -4.62
CA LEU A 73 -2.06 4.06 -3.45
C LEU A 73 -0.54 3.89 -3.51
N ILE A 74 0.11 3.93 -2.35
CA ILE A 74 1.47 3.39 -2.16
C ILE A 74 1.36 2.29 -1.12
N VAL A 75 1.70 1.06 -1.49
CA VAL A 75 1.55 -0.12 -0.64
C VAL A 75 2.93 -0.71 -0.35
N ALA A 76 3.31 -0.78 0.92
CA ALA A 76 4.54 -1.43 1.34
C ALA A 76 4.26 -2.63 2.24
N SER A 77 4.85 -3.79 1.93
CA SER A 77 4.71 -5.01 2.73
C SER A 77 6.05 -5.74 2.84
N PRO A 78 6.38 -6.28 4.03
CA PRO A 78 7.43 -7.26 4.11
C PRO A 78 7.04 -8.53 3.35
N GLU A 79 8.06 -9.24 2.91
CA GLU A 79 7.88 -10.56 2.31
C GLU A 79 7.90 -11.64 3.40
N PHE A 80 6.86 -12.48 3.43
CA PHE A 80 6.76 -13.66 4.26
C PHE A 80 6.65 -14.91 3.36
N ASN A 81 7.70 -15.72 3.33
CA ASN A 81 7.73 -16.96 2.53
C ASN A 81 7.37 -16.73 1.05
N GLY A 82 7.93 -15.70 0.43
CA GLY A 82 7.68 -15.36 -0.97
C GLY A 82 6.36 -14.64 -1.25
N MET A 83 5.58 -14.30 -0.22
CA MET A 83 4.28 -13.65 -0.36
C MET A 83 4.23 -12.33 0.43
N MET A 84 3.22 -11.51 0.18
CA MET A 84 2.86 -10.42 1.09
C MET A 84 2.44 -10.96 2.46
N THR A 85 2.38 -10.10 3.47
CA THR A 85 1.92 -10.54 4.79
C THR A 85 0.45 -10.99 4.78
N PRO A 86 0.06 -11.95 5.64
CA PRO A 86 -1.34 -12.33 5.84
C PRO A 86 -2.22 -11.14 6.23
N PHE A 87 -1.67 -10.19 6.99
CA PHE A 87 -2.35 -8.95 7.37
C PHE A 87 -2.75 -8.11 6.15
N LEU A 88 -1.83 -7.85 5.22
CA LEU A 88 -2.13 -7.09 4.00
C LEU A 88 -3.12 -7.85 3.12
N LYS A 89 -2.93 -9.17 2.96
CA LYS A 89 -3.85 -10.00 2.18
C LYS A 89 -5.26 -9.92 2.75
N ASN A 90 -5.42 -10.05 4.08
CA ASN A 90 -6.70 -9.96 4.78
C ASN A 90 -7.38 -8.58 4.58
N LEU A 91 -6.61 -7.50 4.70
CA LEU A 91 -7.12 -6.14 4.43
C LEU A 91 -7.70 -6.04 3.01
N VAL A 92 -6.93 -6.52 2.02
CA VAL A 92 -7.36 -6.47 0.60
C VAL A 92 -8.59 -7.35 0.37
N ASP A 93 -8.65 -8.53 0.98
CA ASP A 93 -9.80 -9.44 0.87
C ASP A 93 -11.08 -8.77 1.40
N TRP A 94 -11.02 -8.19 2.60
CA TRP A 94 -12.16 -7.48 3.15
C TRP A 94 -12.58 -6.28 2.30
N VAL A 95 -11.63 -5.42 1.93
CA VAL A 95 -11.94 -4.19 1.19
C VAL A 95 -12.53 -4.48 -0.18
N SER A 96 -12.03 -5.50 -0.89
CA SER A 96 -12.56 -5.90 -2.20
C SER A 96 -13.96 -6.53 -2.13
N ARG A 97 -14.39 -6.96 -0.94
CA ARG A 97 -15.73 -7.55 -0.75
C ARG A 97 -16.83 -6.52 -0.56
N LEU A 98 -16.51 -5.30 -0.12
CA LEU A 98 -17.54 -4.33 0.25
C LEU A 98 -18.56 -4.06 -0.88
N PRO A 99 -18.21 -3.92 -2.17
CA PRO A 99 -19.18 -3.71 -3.25
C PRO A 99 -20.21 -4.84 -3.39
N ARG A 100 -19.86 -6.06 -2.95
CA ARG A 100 -20.79 -7.21 -2.95
C ARG A 100 -21.68 -7.27 -1.71
N ILE A 101 -21.20 -6.71 -0.60
CA ILE A 101 -21.91 -6.68 0.69
C ILE A 101 -22.86 -5.48 0.72
N VAL A 102 -22.46 -4.36 0.12
CA VAL A 102 -23.14 -3.06 0.17
C VAL A 102 -23.45 -2.59 -1.24
N PRO A 103 -24.71 -2.69 -1.68
CA PRO A 103 -25.11 -2.20 -3.00
C PRO A 103 -24.73 -0.73 -3.20
N GLY A 104 -24.12 -0.42 -4.35
CA GLY A 104 -23.71 0.93 -4.71
C GLY A 104 -22.37 1.39 -4.11
N ALA A 105 -21.70 0.59 -3.29
CA ALA A 105 -20.32 0.89 -2.90
C ALA A 105 -19.39 0.79 -4.12
N PRO A 106 -18.50 1.78 -4.37
CA PRO A 106 -17.57 1.74 -5.49
C PRO A 106 -16.53 0.62 -5.29
N ASP A 107 -15.91 0.17 -6.38
CA ASP A 107 -14.74 -0.68 -6.28
C ASP A 107 -13.54 0.16 -5.80
N ALA A 108 -12.86 -0.31 -4.76
CA ALA A 108 -11.75 0.44 -4.15
C ALA A 108 -10.45 0.34 -4.96
N PHE A 109 -10.30 -0.72 -5.77
CA PHE A 109 -9.06 -1.03 -6.48
C PHE A 109 -9.17 -0.82 -8.00
N LEU A 110 -10.36 -0.92 -8.58
CA LEU A 110 -10.56 -0.78 -10.02
C LEU A 110 -9.99 0.55 -10.54
N ASP A 111 -9.16 0.45 -11.58
CA ASP A 111 -8.46 1.57 -12.24
C ASP A 111 -7.55 2.40 -11.31
N ARG A 112 -7.31 1.94 -10.08
CA ARG A 112 -6.51 2.64 -9.08
C ARG A 112 -5.02 2.53 -9.39
N PRO A 113 -4.28 3.65 -9.59
CA PRO A 113 -2.82 3.64 -9.68
C PRO A 113 -2.19 3.17 -8.37
N VAL A 114 -1.26 2.21 -8.44
CA VAL A 114 -0.61 1.67 -7.25
C VAL A 114 0.90 1.57 -7.45
N LEU A 115 1.68 2.20 -6.55
CA LEU A 115 3.11 1.97 -6.39
C LEU A 115 3.32 0.91 -5.30
N LEU A 116 4.11 -0.13 -5.62
CA LEU A 116 4.46 -1.20 -4.71
C LEU A 116 5.85 -1.01 -4.13
N ALA A 117 5.98 -1.25 -2.83
CA ALA A 117 7.24 -1.16 -2.12
C ALA A 117 7.44 -2.34 -1.17
N SER A 118 8.67 -2.70 -0.91
CA SER A 118 9.05 -3.68 0.10
C SER A 118 10.42 -3.36 0.68
N ALA A 119 10.59 -3.60 1.98
CA ALA A 119 11.86 -3.49 2.67
C ALA A 119 12.13 -4.79 3.45
N SER A 120 13.30 -5.37 3.23
CA SER A 120 13.75 -6.62 3.85
C SER A 120 15.21 -6.53 4.28
N PRO A 121 15.60 -7.12 5.43
CA PRO A 121 17.02 -7.31 5.76
C PRO A 121 17.75 -8.25 4.77
N GLY A 122 16.99 -9.08 4.05
CA GLY A 122 17.53 -10.00 3.06
C GLY A 122 17.94 -9.32 1.75
N TRP A 123 18.71 -10.04 0.94
CA TRP A 123 19.28 -9.56 -0.32
C TRP A 123 18.24 -9.29 -1.42
N SER A 124 17.07 -9.95 -1.38
CA SER A 124 16.01 -9.81 -2.39
C SER A 124 15.19 -8.51 -2.25
N GLY A 125 15.28 -7.84 -1.08
CA GLY A 125 14.43 -6.67 -0.82
C GLY A 125 12.93 -6.93 -0.84
N GLY A 126 12.51 -8.21 -0.79
CA GLY A 126 11.10 -8.62 -0.86
C GLY A 126 10.57 -8.77 -2.28
N ALA A 127 11.41 -9.15 -3.23
CA ALA A 127 11.08 -9.22 -4.65
C ALA A 127 9.89 -10.15 -4.97
N LEU A 128 9.81 -11.33 -4.33
CA LEU A 128 8.69 -12.26 -4.56
C LEU A 128 7.39 -11.73 -3.96
N GLY A 129 7.45 -11.11 -2.78
CA GLY A 129 6.30 -10.44 -2.18
C GLY A 129 5.77 -9.30 -3.06
N LEU A 130 6.64 -8.54 -3.73
CA LEU A 130 6.26 -7.51 -4.70
C LEU A 130 5.52 -8.11 -5.91
N LEU A 131 5.99 -9.24 -6.45
CA LEU A 131 5.31 -9.95 -7.53
C LEU A 131 3.93 -10.44 -7.09
N ALA A 132 3.83 -11.01 -5.89
CA ALA A 132 2.57 -11.47 -5.34
C ALA A 132 1.56 -10.32 -5.14
N MET A 133 2.01 -9.16 -4.62
CA MET A 133 1.18 -7.95 -4.51
C MET A 133 0.71 -7.44 -5.87
N ARG A 134 1.60 -7.42 -6.88
CA ARG A 134 1.27 -7.03 -8.24
C ARG A 134 0.18 -7.91 -8.81
N THR A 135 0.33 -9.23 -8.71
CA THR A 135 -0.66 -10.20 -9.19
C THR A 135 -2.02 -9.99 -8.53
N LEU A 136 -2.04 -9.88 -7.19
CA LEU A 136 -3.27 -9.68 -6.42
C LEU A 136 -4.00 -8.38 -6.83
N LEU A 137 -3.30 -7.26 -6.82
CA LEU A 137 -3.92 -5.97 -7.08
C LEU A 137 -4.33 -5.81 -8.54
N SER A 138 -3.52 -6.32 -9.49
CA SER A 138 -3.92 -6.35 -10.91
C SER A 138 -5.13 -7.25 -11.16
N HIS A 139 -5.28 -8.37 -10.44
CA HIS A 139 -6.47 -9.20 -10.50
C HIS A 139 -7.74 -8.44 -10.05
N LEU A 140 -7.58 -7.51 -9.11
CA LEU A 140 -8.66 -6.64 -8.63
C LEU A 140 -8.86 -5.39 -9.51
N GLY A 141 -8.22 -5.32 -10.68
CA GLY A 141 -8.36 -4.21 -11.62
C GLY A 141 -7.50 -2.99 -11.31
N ALA A 142 -6.64 -3.02 -10.29
CA ALA A 142 -5.73 -1.92 -10.03
C ALA A 142 -4.66 -1.80 -11.12
N VAL A 143 -4.24 -0.57 -11.39
CA VAL A 143 -3.18 -0.29 -12.37
C VAL A 143 -1.86 -0.14 -11.64
N THR A 144 -1.17 -1.25 -11.47
CA THR A 144 0.13 -1.27 -10.79
C THR A 144 1.18 -0.55 -11.65
N PHE A 145 1.88 0.42 -11.03
CA PHE A 145 2.97 1.13 -11.68
C PHE A 145 4.08 0.16 -12.11
N GLY A 146 4.70 0.40 -13.26
CA GLY A 146 5.71 -0.50 -13.83
C GLY A 146 6.92 -0.73 -12.92
N GLU A 147 7.35 0.34 -12.23
CA GLU A 147 8.45 0.26 -11.26
C GLU A 147 7.95 -0.14 -9.88
N THR A 148 8.86 -0.67 -9.08
CA THR A 148 8.65 -0.98 -7.65
C THR A 148 9.83 -0.47 -6.83
N VAL A 149 9.60 -0.23 -5.53
CA VAL A 149 10.68 0.09 -4.60
C VAL A 149 11.01 -1.14 -3.77
N ALA A 150 12.03 -1.89 -4.19
CA ALA A 150 12.60 -2.99 -3.41
C ALA A 150 13.82 -2.48 -2.63
N LEU A 151 13.80 -2.62 -1.31
CA LEU A 151 14.91 -2.20 -0.45
C LEU A 151 15.56 -3.43 0.19
N PRO A 152 16.63 -4.01 -0.41
CA PRO A 152 17.43 -5.04 0.21
C PRO A 152 18.29 -4.45 1.33
N TYR A 153 18.72 -5.30 2.25
CA TYR A 153 19.58 -4.92 3.39
C TYR A 153 19.04 -3.69 4.14
N ALA A 154 17.72 -3.64 4.30
CA ALA A 154 16.99 -2.46 4.77
C ALA A 154 17.35 -2.03 6.21
N ASP A 155 17.94 -2.92 7.00
CA ASP A 155 18.49 -2.62 8.32
C ASP A 155 19.72 -1.70 8.26
N ARG A 156 20.44 -1.65 7.12
CA ARG A 156 21.66 -0.86 6.88
C ARG A 156 21.45 0.34 5.96
N ALA A 157 20.23 0.57 5.53
CA ALA A 157 19.90 1.59 4.52
C ALA A 157 19.78 3.01 5.09
N TRP A 158 19.93 3.16 6.42
CA TRP A 158 19.64 4.39 7.15
C TRP A 158 20.83 4.86 7.97
N ASP A 159 21.02 6.16 8.05
CA ASP A 159 22.03 6.77 8.92
C ASP A 159 21.56 6.80 10.41
N ALA A 160 22.43 7.33 11.28
CA ALA A 160 22.15 7.46 12.72
C ALA A 160 20.99 8.41 13.03
N ALA A 161 20.70 9.38 12.16
CA ALA A 161 19.56 10.30 12.28
C ALA A 161 18.26 9.69 11.71
N GLY A 162 18.34 8.53 11.09
CA GLY A 162 17.22 7.85 10.51
C GLY A 162 16.89 8.24 9.07
N ALA A 163 17.73 9.02 8.43
CA ALA A 163 17.56 9.35 7.01
C ALA A 163 18.06 8.20 6.12
N PRO A 164 17.43 8.01 4.94
CA PRO A 164 17.92 7.02 3.99
C PRO A 164 19.24 7.48 3.36
N ASN A 165 20.06 6.50 2.93
CA ASN A 165 21.24 6.78 2.13
C ASN A 165 20.91 7.73 0.96
N PRO A 166 21.73 8.76 0.67
CA PRO A 166 21.44 9.77 -0.36
C PRO A 166 21.18 9.20 -1.76
N MET A 167 21.90 8.15 -2.18
CA MET A 167 21.69 7.49 -3.47
C MET A 167 20.32 6.80 -3.54
N LEU A 168 19.94 6.10 -2.47
CA LEU A 168 18.61 5.48 -2.38
C LEU A 168 17.51 6.55 -2.43
N ARG A 169 17.69 7.62 -1.67
CA ARG A 169 16.75 8.75 -1.64
C ARG A 169 16.57 9.38 -3.03
N ALA A 170 17.65 9.58 -3.77
CA ALA A 170 17.59 10.12 -5.14
C ALA A 170 16.80 9.21 -6.08
N GLY A 171 17.10 7.91 -6.11
CA GLY A 171 16.36 6.94 -6.93
C GLY A 171 14.89 6.84 -6.56
N TRP A 172 14.56 6.88 -5.26
CA TRP A 172 13.16 6.90 -4.82
C TRP A 172 12.44 8.20 -5.22
N ALA A 173 13.11 9.35 -5.18
CA ALA A 173 12.53 10.62 -5.61
C ALA A 173 12.13 10.59 -7.08
N GLU A 174 12.98 10.00 -7.95
CA GLU A 174 12.65 9.80 -9.36
C GLU A 174 11.46 8.86 -9.55
N THR A 175 11.44 7.70 -8.88
CA THR A 175 10.33 6.73 -8.96
C THR A 175 9.02 7.34 -8.46
N VAL A 176 9.03 8.05 -7.32
CA VAL A 176 7.86 8.74 -6.78
C VAL A 176 7.37 9.84 -7.73
N GLY A 177 8.29 10.62 -8.31
CA GLY A 177 7.95 11.65 -9.29
C GLY A 177 7.25 11.08 -10.53
N ARG A 178 7.81 10.00 -11.13
CA ARG A 178 7.18 9.30 -12.26
C ARG A 178 5.83 8.67 -11.88
N PHE A 179 5.72 8.09 -10.69
CA PHE A 179 4.46 7.56 -10.19
C PHE A 179 3.39 8.65 -10.03
N CYS A 180 3.73 9.81 -9.46
CA CYS A 180 2.79 10.92 -9.30
C CYS A 180 2.33 11.47 -10.66
N ALA A 181 3.21 11.58 -11.65
CA ALA A 181 2.85 11.96 -13.01
C ALA A 181 1.87 10.94 -13.65
N PHE A 182 2.17 9.67 -13.53
CA PHE A 182 1.31 8.58 -14.01
C PHE A 182 -0.08 8.62 -13.35
N ALA A 183 -0.16 8.76 -12.02
CA ALA A 183 -1.42 8.86 -11.29
C ALA A 183 -2.21 10.12 -11.66
N GLY A 184 -1.52 11.25 -11.89
CA GLY A 184 -2.13 12.51 -12.30
C GLY A 184 -2.82 12.43 -13.67
N VAL A 185 -2.19 11.82 -14.66
CA VAL A 185 -2.77 11.62 -16.00
C VAL A 185 -4.03 10.76 -15.94
N ARG A 186 -4.02 9.67 -15.16
CA ARG A 186 -5.18 8.79 -15.02
C ARG A 186 -6.36 9.46 -14.31
N ARG A 187 -6.09 10.31 -13.33
CA ARG A 187 -7.14 11.08 -12.67
C ARG A 187 -7.90 12.01 -13.63
N LEU A 188 -7.23 12.55 -14.66
CA LEU A 188 -7.86 13.42 -15.65
C LEU A 188 -8.67 12.65 -16.69
N ALA A 189 -8.47 11.33 -16.79
CA ALA A 189 -9.14 10.46 -17.75
C ALA A 189 -10.35 9.69 -17.15
N ALA A 190 -10.56 9.76 -15.84
CA ALA A 190 -11.66 9.13 -15.10
C ALA A 190 -12.78 10.12 -14.79
#